data_4ff3646948c1f06198b413f6497bab9a
#
_entry.id   4ff3646948c1f06198b413f6497bab9a
#
_cell.length_a   1.000
_cell.length_b   1.000
_cell.length_c   1.000
_cell.angle_alpha   90.00
_cell.angle_beta   90.00
_cell.angle_gamma   90.00
#
_symmetry.space_group_name_H-M   'P 1'
#
loop_
_entity.id
_entity.type
_entity.pdbx_description
1 polymer ?
#
loop_
_entity_poly.entity_id
_entity_poly.type
_entity_poly.pdbx_seq_one_letter_code
_entity_poly.pdbx_strand_id
1 'polypeptide(L)'
;MIVVKNIKDLKKVVDCIKKSGKNVVILSGTLGSGKTTLVKEFAKAQKVKERVTSPTFAIQNVYGGRIFHYDLYNKGIDDFLALGMLDELEKEGYHFIEWGEDLEDILKTYGINYLKINISLDKNKRLFECQN
;
A
#
# COMPACT_ATOMS: atom_id res chain seq x y z
N MET A 1 3.51 14.03 10.10
CA MET A 1 3.69 12.69 10.66
C MET A 1 2.50 12.29 11.51
N ILE A 2 1.99 11.09 11.31
CA ILE A 2 0.82 10.59 12.03
C ILE A 2 1.28 9.56 13.06
N VAL A 3 0.90 9.77 14.32
CA VAL A 3 1.23 8.84 15.41
C VAL A 3 0.07 7.86 15.59
N VAL A 4 0.37 6.57 15.51
CA VAL A 4 -0.64 5.50 15.65
C VAL A 4 -0.30 4.68 16.89
N LYS A 5 -1.14 4.77 17.91
CA LYS A 5 -1.00 4.01 19.16
C LYS A 5 -1.91 2.77 19.18
N ASN A 6 -3.00 2.84 18.44
CA ASN A 6 -3.95 1.72 18.33
C ASN A 6 -4.59 1.74 16.94
N ILE A 7 -5.37 0.69 16.62
CA ILE A 7 -5.97 0.54 15.30
C ILE A 7 -6.88 1.70 14.92
N LYS A 8 -7.57 2.30 15.89
CA LYS A 8 -8.48 3.43 15.62
C LYS A 8 -7.73 4.64 15.04
N ASP A 9 -6.48 4.83 15.42
CA ASP A 9 -5.70 5.95 14.92
C ASP A 9 -5.36 5.81 13.44
N LEU A 10 -5.47 4.61 12.86
CA LEU A 10 -5.23 4.38 11.43
C LEU A 10 -6.22 5.13 10.56
N LYS A 11 -7.37 5.53 11.10
CA LYS A 11 -8.31 6.36 10.36
C LYS A 11 -7.65 7.65 9.83
N LYS A 12 -6.74 8.20 10.58
CA LYS A 12 -6.00 9.42 10.17
C LYS A 12 -5.14 9.14 8.93
N VAL A 13 -4.55 7.96 8.85
CA VAL A 13 -3.75 7.55 7.69
C VAL A 13 -4.66 7.29 6.49
N VAL A 14 -5.79 6.62 6.70
CA VAL A 14 -6.79 6.40 5.66
C VAL A 14 -7.26 7.72 5.08
N ASP A 15 -7.55 8.70 5.93
CA ASP A 15 -7.97 10.03 5.49
C ASP A 15 -6.86 10.74 4.70
N CYS A 16 -5.61 10.59 5.10
CA CYS A 16 -4.47 11.13 4.37
C CYS A 16 -4.41 10.57 2.94
N ILE A 17 -4.60 9.26 2.79
CA ILE A 17 -4.61 8.60 1.48
C ILE A 17 -5.73 9.17 0.60
N LYS A 18 -6.94 9.27 1.14
CA LYS A 18 -8.09 9.77 0.39
C LYS A 18 -7.90 11.22 -0.03
N LYS A 19 -7.37 12.06 0.87
CA LYS A 19 -7.15 13.48 0.58
C LYS A 19 -6.04 13.70 -0.43
N SER A 20 -5.10 12.78 -0.55
CA SER A 20 -4.00 12.92 -1.51
C SER A 20 -4.48 12.91 -2.96
N GLY A 21 -5.64 12.30 -3.23
CA GLY A 21 -6.14 12.13 -4.57
C GLY A 21 -5.36 11.12 -5.40
N LYS A 22 -4.43 10.39 -4.79
CA LYS A 22 -3.59 9.42 -5.48
C LYS A 22 -4.11 8.01 -5.24
N ASN A 23 -4.12 7.21 -6.29
CA ASN A 23 -4.65 5.85 -6.25
C ASN A 23 -3.57 4.79 -6.06
N VAL A 24 -2.33 5.13 -6.28
CA VAL A 24 -1.19 4.22 -6.08
C VAL A 24 -0.45 4.63 -4.82
N VAL A 25 -0.28 3.69 -3.90
CA VAL A 25 0.35 3.93 -2.60
C VAL A 25 1.47 2.94 -2.39
N ILE A 26 2.69 3.44 -2.22
CA ILE A 26 3.84 2.61 -1.85
C ILE A 26 3.96 2.62 -0.34
N LEU A 27 3.91 1.44 0.26
CA LEU A 27 4.05 1.25 1.70
C LEU A 27 5.46 0.78 2.01
N SER A 28 6.21 1.58 2.73
CA SER A 28 7.60 1.32 3.09
C SER A 28 7.72 1.14 4.60
N GLY A 29 8.49 0.14 5.01
CA GLY A 29 8.71 -0.16 6.41
C GLY A 29 9.22 -1.58 6.58
N THR A 30 9.77 -1.89 7.75
CA THR A 30 10.28 -3.22 8.05
C THR A 30 9.16 -4.24 8.19
N LEU A 31 9.52 -5.53 8.19
CA LEU A 31 8.56 -6.59 8.49
C LEU A 31 7.90 -6.33 9.83
N GLY A 32 6.58 -6.54 9.91
CA GLY A 32 5.82 -6.30 11.12
C GLY A 32 5.54 -4.85 11.43
N SER A 33 5.86 -3.92 10.54
CA SER A 33 5.64 -2.49 10.78
C SER A 33 4.16 -2.09 10.72
N GLY A 34 3.32 -2.89 10.06
CA GLY A 34 1.89 -2.60 9.95
C GLY A 34 1.39 -2.29 8.54
N LYS A 35 2.18 -2.61 7.51
CA LYS A 35 1.78 -2.36 6.11
C LYS A 35 0.47 -3.07 5.75
N THR A 36 0.40 -4.38 5.99
CA THR A 36 -0.81 -5.16 5.71
C THR A 36 -1.98 -4.70 6.57
N THR A 37 -1.73 -4.33 7.82
CA THR A 37 -2.76 -3.82 8.72
C THR A 37 -3.40 -2.55 8.17
N LEU A 38 -2.60 -1.66 7.59
CA LEU A 38 -3.13 -0.45 6.97
C LEU A 38 -4.03 -0.78 5.79
N VAL A 39 -3.64 -1.71 4.92
CA VAL A 39 -4.47 -2.15 3.79
C VAL A 39 -5.79 -2.69 4.30
N LYS A 40 -5.75 -3.51 5.35
CA LYS A 40 -6.94 -4.08 5.99
C LYS A 40 -7.89 -2.99 6.49
N GLU A 41 -7.37 -1.99 7.18
CA GLU A 41 -8.20 -0.89 7.69
C GLU A 41 -8.74 -0.01 6.57
N PHE A 42 -7.95 0.20 5.51
CA PHE A 42 -8.44 0.92 4.34
C PHE A 42 -9.59 0.16 3.67
N ALA A 43 -9.44 -1.15 3.51
CA ALA A 43 -10.50 -1.99 2.94
C ALA A 43 -11.79 -1.91 3.74
N LYS A 44 -11.69 -1.94 5.08
CA LYS A 44 -12.86 -1.77 5.96
C LYS A 44 -13.52 -0.42 5.74
N ALA A 45 -12.74 0.65 5.63
CA ALA A 45 -13.25 1.99 5.40
C ALA A 45 -13.97 2.10 4.06
N GLN A 46 -13.58 1.28 3.07
CA GLN A 46 -14.25 1.20 1.77
C GLN A 46 -15.40 0.19 1.75
N LYS A 47 -15.74 -0.37 2.91
CA LYS A 47 -16.80 -1.36 3.07
C LYS A 47 -16.57 -2.66 2.29
N VAL A 48 -15.31 -3.01 2.09
CA VAL A 48 -14.92 -4.29 1.50
C VAL A 48 -14.96 -5.34 2.60
N LYS A 49 -15.73 -6.41 2.37
CA LYS A 49 -15.94 -7.46 3.37
C LYS A 49 -14.96 -8.62 3.27
N GLU A 50 -14.25 -8.72 2.17
CA GLU A 50 -13.30 -9.81 1.97
C GLU A 50 -12.12 -9.69 2.95
N ARG A 51 -11.62 -10.84 3.38
CA ARG A 51 -10.48 -10.88 4.30
C ARG A 51 -9.21 -10.45 3.59
N VAL A 52 -8.55 -9.43 4.13
CA VAL A 52 -7.26 -8.94 3.61
C VAL A 52 -6.14 -9.76 4.24
N THR A 53 -5.29 -10.33 3.38
CA THR A 53 -4.08 -11.05 3.78
C THR A 53 -2.95 -10.59 2.88
N SER A 54 -1.70 -10.72 3.36
CA SER A 54 -0.56 -10.46 2.49
C SER A 54 -0.50 -11.48 1.35
N PRO A 55 -0.23 -11.05 0.11
CA PRO A 55 0.00 -11.99 -0.99
C PRO A 55 1.27 -12.82 -0.72
N THR A 56 1.13 -14.06 -0.27
CA THR A 56 2.28 -14.90 0.08
C THR A 56 2.83 -15.67 -1.12
N PHE A 57 1.94 -16.19 -1.95
CA PHE A 57 2.30 -17.03 -3.09
C PHE A 57 2.03 -16.35 -4.43
N ALA A 58 1.32 -15.24 -4.41
CA ALA A 58 1.04 -14.43 -5.59
C ALA A 58 1.57 -13.03 -5.34
N ILE A 59 1.90 -12.32 -6.42
CA ILE A 59 2.39 -10.94 -6.29
C ILE A 59 1.23 -9.96 -6.05
N GLN A 60 0.00 -10.35 -6.39
CA GLN A 60 -1.19 -9.48 -6.28
C GLN A 60 -2.36 -10.22 -5.67
N ASN A 61 -3.09 -9.54 -4.77
CA ASN A 61 -4.43 -9.93 -4.34
C ASN A 61 -5.39 -8.77 -4.64
N VAL A 62 -6.64 -9.09 -4.98
CA VAL A 62 -7.67 -8.08 -5.25
C VAL A 62 -8.85 -8.31 -4.32
N TYR A 63 -9.30 -7.24 -3.66
CA TYR A 63 -10.41 -7.30 -2.71
C TYR A 63 -11.55 -6.41 -3.21
N GLY A 64 -12.75 -6.98 -3.30
CA GLY A 64 -13.93 -6.23 -3.74
C GLY A 64 -13.81 -5.64 -5.13
N GLY A 65 -12.90 -6.15 -5.96
CA GLY A 65 -12.66 -5.65 -7.31
C GLY A 65 -12.11 -4.24 -7.39
N ARG A 66 -11.75 -3.62 -6.26
CA ARG A 66 -11.31 -2.22 -6.25
C ARG A 66 -10.15 -1.90 -5.31
N ILE A 67 -9.68 -2.85 -4.54
CA ILE A 67 -8.47 -2.69 -3.73
C ILE A 67 -7.48 -3.74 -4.18
N PHE A 68 -6.36 -3.28 -4.71
CA PHE A 68 -5.29 -4.09 -5.27
C PHE A 68 -4.12 -4.05 -4.31
N HIS A 69 -3.66 -5.20 -3.87
CA HIS A 69 -2.60 -5.34 -2.88
C HIS A 69 -1.45 -6.13 -3.49
N TYR A 70 -0.28 -5.52 -3.57
CA TYR A 70 0.92 -6.10 -4.18
C TYR A 70 1.99 -6.28 -3.12
N ASP A 71 2.74 -7.37 -3.21
CA ASP A 71 3.87 -7.62 -2.31
C ASP A 71 5.07 -8.08 -3.13
N LEU A 72 6.12 -7.27 -3.11
CA LEU A 72 7.35 -7.52 -3.85
C LEU A 72 8.48 -8.06 -2.97
N TYR A 73 8.19 -8.48 -1.74
CA TYR A 73 9.21 -8.94 -0.81
C TYR A 73 9.99 -10.15 -1.35
N ASN A 74 9.27 -11.17 -1.80
CA ASN A 74 9.87 -12.40 -2.31
C ASN A 74 10.08 -12.38 -3.83
N LYS A 75 9.26 -11.62 -4.54
CA LYS A 75 9.34 -11.45 -5.98
C LYS A 75 9.59 -9.99 -6.27
N GLY A 76 10.70 -9.70 -6.92
CA GLY A 76 11.13 -8.34 -7.14
C GLY A 76 10.44 -7.64 -8.30
N ILE A 77 11.04 -6.52 -8.68
CA ILE A 77 10.54 -5.65 -9.74
C ILE A 77 10.46 -6.37 -11.09
N ASP A 78 11.41 -7.28 -11.38
CA ASP A 78 11.42 -8.01 -12.65
C ASP A 78 10.19 -8.90 -12.79
N ASP A 79 9.80 -9.60 -11.73
CA ASP A 79 8.57 -10.42 -11.73
C ASP A 79 7.32 -9.54 -11.84
N PHE A 80 7.31 -8.40 -11.16
CA PHE A 80 6.22 -7.44 -11.24
C PHE A 80 5.98 -7.01 -12.69
N LEU A 81 7.05 -6.64 -13.39
CA LEU A 81 6.97 -6.22 -14.78
C LEU A 81 6.62 -7.37 -15.71
N ALA A 82 7.23 -8.54 -15.52
CA ALA A 82 7.00 -9.71 -16.37
C ALA A 82 5.56 -10.22 -16.29
N LEU A 83 4.91 -10.07 -15.15
CA LEU A 83 3.52 -10.49 -14.95
C LEU A 83 2.49 -9.44 -15.38
N GLY A 84 2.94 -8.31 -15.94
CA GLY A 84 2.04 -7.27 -16.42
C GLY A 84 1.42 -6.42 -15.32
N MET A 85 2.02 -6.40 -14.13
CA MET A 85 1.45 -5.67 -13.00
C MET A 85 1.49 -4.15 -13.17
N LEU A 86 2.39 -3.63 -14.00
CA LEU A 86 2.43 -2.20 -14.27
C LEU A 86 1.13 -1.74 -14.94
N ASP A 87 0.59 -2.55 -15.86
CA ASP A 87 -0.70 -2.26 -16.51
C ASP A 87 -1.86 -2.35 -15.53
N GLU A 88 -1.74 -3.23 -14.52
CA GLU A 88 -2.76 -3.36 -13.49
C GLU A 88 -2.97 -2.06 -12.70
N LEU A 89 -1.93 -1.23 -12.59
CA LEU A 89 -2.02 0.04 -11.86
C LEU A 89 -2.95 1.05 -12.54
N GLU A 90 -3.31 0.82 -13.81
CA GLU A 90 -4.25 1.67 -14.53
C GLU A 90 -5.71 1.34 -14.21
N LYS A 91 -5.96 0.18 -13.60
CA LYS A 91 -7.33 -0.20 -13.25
C LYS A 91 -7.88 0.71 -12.17
N GLU A 92 -9.18 0.99 -12.27
CA GLU A 92 -9.86 1.82 -11.29
C GLU A 92 -9.84 1.19 -9.91
N GLY A 93 -9.51 1.98 -8.88
CA GLY A 93 -9.41 1.52 -7.51
C GLY A 93 -8.15 2.02 -6.84
N TYR A 94 -7.85 1.47 -5.67
CA TYR A 94 -6.65 1.80 -4.90
C TYR A 94 -5.65 0.65 -4.99
N HIS A 95 -4.38 1.01 -5.20
CA HIS A 95 -3.30 0.06 -5.38
C HIS A 95 -2.25 0.26 -4.28
N PHE A 96 -2.11 -0.72 -3.40
CA PHE A 96 -1.15 -0.69 -2.30
C PHE A 96 0.00 -1.63 -2.62
N ILE A 97 1.22 -1.10 -2.64
CA ILE A 97 2.42 -1.85 -3.00
C ILE A 97 3.35 -1.93 -1.79
N GLU A 98 3.53 -3.13 -1.24
CA GLU A 98 4.50 -3.38 -0.17
C GLU A 98 5.83 -3.78 -0.81
N TRP A 99 6.92 -3.26 -0.24
CA TRP A 99 8.29 -3.50 -0.74
C TRP A 99 8.47 -2.99 -2.17
N GLY A 100 7.83 -1.87 -2.48
CA GLY A 100 7.81 -1.30 -3.84
C GLY A 100 8.74 -0.11 -4.04
N GLU A 101 9.72 0.12 -3.16
CA GLU A 101 10.59 1.28 -3.26
C GLU A 101 11.35 1.32 -4.59
N ASP A 102 11.73 0.15 -5.10
CA ASP A 102 12.45 0.07 -6.38
C ASP A 102 11.58 0.39 -7.59
N LEU A 103 10.26 0.47 -7.41
CA LEU A 103 9.35 0.86 -8.48
C LEU A 103 9.26 2.36 -8.66
N GLU A 104 9.73 3.17 -7.73
CA GLU A 104 9.51 4.61 -7.76
C GLU A 104 10.02 5.27 -9.05
N ASP A 105 11.21 4.89 -9.51
CA ASP A 105 11.77 5.45 -10.73
C ASP A 105 10.94 5.08 -11.97
N ILE A 106 10.42 3.86 -12.01
CA ILE A 106 9.57 3.39 -13.10
C ILE A 106 8.26 4.14 -13.10
N LEU A 107 7.63 4.32 -11.94
CA LEU A 107 6.38 5.06 -11.82
C LEU A 107 6.56 6.51 -12.29
N LYS A 108 7.66 7.14 -11.92
CA LYS A 108 7.98 8.49 -12.37
C LYS A 108 8.18 8.54 -13.88
N THR A 109 8.89 7.58 -14.44
CA THR A 109 9.16 7.50 -15.88
C THR A 109 7.86 7.41 -16.68
N TYR A 110 6.90 6.64 -16.20
CA TYR A 110 5.61 6.45 -16.88
C TYR A 110 4.56 7.48 -16.48
N GLY A 111 4.92 8.48 -15.67
CA GLY A 111 3.99 9.52 -15.26
C GLY A 111 2.88 9.05 -14.32
N ILE A 112 3.10 7.98 -13.59
CA ILE A 112 2.14 7.45 -12.62
C ILE A 112 2.35 8.16 -11.29
N ASN A 113 1.37 8.94 -10.87
CA ASN A 113 1.42 9.61 -9.57
C ASN A 113 1.21 8.59 -8.46
N TYR A 114 1.97 8.73 -7.39
CA TYR A 114 1.86 7.83 -6.24
C TYR A 114 2.09 8.58 -4.94
N LEU A 115 1.54 8.02 -3.87
CA LEU A 115 1.79 8.47 -2.50
C LEU A 115 2.74 7.47 -1.85
N LYS A 116 3.77 7.96 -1.18
CA LYS A 116 4.65 7.09 -0.41
C LYS A 116 4.34 7.24 1.07
N ILE A 117 4.12 6.13 1.75
CA ILE A 117 3.91 6.10 3.19
C ILE A 117 5.03 5.32 3.83
N ASN A 118 5.81 6.00 4.67
CA ASN A 118 6.86 5.37 5.45
C ASN A 118 6.33 5.06 6.84
N ILE A 119 6.52 3.81 7.28
CA ILE A 119 6.06 3.33 8.57
C ILE A 119 7.27 2.95 9.42
N SER A 120 7.39 3.53 10.59
CA SER A 120 8.46 3.22 11.53
C SER A 120 7.89 2.90 12.90
N LEU A 121 8.66 2.15 13.68
CA LEU A 121 8.29 1.79 15.06
C LEU A 121 9.02 2.70 16.03
N ASP A 122 8.31 3.19 17.04
CA ASP A 122 8.87 3.98 18.12
C ASP A 122 8.24 3.50 19.43
N LYS A 123 8.94 2.60 20.12
CA LYS A 123 8.47 1.95 21.36
C LYS A 123 7.13 1.23 21.08
N ASN A 124 6.04 1.68 21.72
CA ASN A 124 4.73 1.03 21.60
C ASN A 124 3.84 1.66 20.52
N LYS A 125 4.37 2.58 19.74
CA LYS A 125 3.60 3.29 18.74
C LYS A 125 4.25 3.17 17.37
N ARG A 126 3.46 3.42 16.32
CA ARG A 126 3.92 3.48 14.95
C ARG A 126 3.80 4.89 14.42
N LEU A 127 4.76 5.26 13.60
CA LEU A 127 4.80 6.58 12.98
C LEU A 127 4.57 6.40 11.49
N PHE A 128 3.57 7.11 10.96
CA PHE A 128 3.23 7.06 9.54
C PHE A 128 3.54 8.41 8.93
N GLU A 129 4.39 8.41 7.92
CA GLU A 129 4.75 9.62 7.19
C GLU A 129 4.24 9.49 5.76
N CYS A 130 3.25 10.35 5.42
CA CYS A 130 2.68 10.39 4.08
C CYS A 130 3.43 11.41 3.24
N GLN A 131 4.09 10.95 2.17
CA GLN A 131 4.90 11.81 1.29
C GLN A 131 4.23 11.90 -0.08
N ASN A 132 3.74 13.08 -0.38
CA ASN A 132 3.16 13.39 -1.68
C ASN A 132 4.23 13.60 -2.76
#